data_7e8ea41edd1822d19455f160ccc83139
#
_entry.id   7e8ea41edd1822d19455f160ccc83139
#
_cell.length_a   1.000
_cell.length_b   1.000
_cell.length_c   1.000
_cell.angle_alpha   90.00
_cell.angle_beta   90.00
_cell.angle_gamma   90.00
#
_symmetry.space_group_name_H-M   'P 1'
#
loop_
_entity.id
_entity.type
_entity.pdbx_description
1 polymer ?
#
loop_
_entity_poly.entity_id
_entity_poly.type
_entity_poly.pdbx_seq_one_letter_code
_entity_poly.pdbx_strand_id
1 'polypeptide(L)'
;LGVASAESSSASKGETVADTVRVVSCYSDIIAMRHPKEGAPLVASMHAQVPVINAGDGGHNHPTQTLTDLMTIYREKGRLDDLTIGLCGDLKFGRTVHSLVAAMSRCTGIRFVLISPEELKLPRYVKDEYLKKPGVPYTQSTSLEAVMPELDVLYMTRVQRERFFNEED
;
A
#
# COMPACT_ATOMS: atom_id res chain seq x y z
N LEU A 1 -1.26 4.53 25.69
CA LEU A 1 -2.37 3.57 25.67
C LEU A 1 -2.25 2.68 24.45
N GLY A 2 -2.38 1.35 24.61
CA GLY A 2 -2.29 0.40 23.50
C GLY A 2 -3.44 -0.61 23.53
N VAL A 3 -4.03 -0.87 22.37
CA VAL A 3 -4.97 -1.97 22.14
C VAL A 3 -4.30 -2.94 21.18
N ALA A 4 -3.92 -4.12 21.66
CA ALA A 4 -3.13 -5.09 20.91
C ALA A 4 -3.99 -5.89 19.90
N SER A 5 -5.26 -6.12 20.19
CA SER A 5 -6.18 -6.90 19.34
C SER A 5 -7.61 -6.41 19.50
N ALA A 6 -8.33 -6.30 18.40
CA ALA A 6 -9.77 -6.00 18.42
C ALA A 6 -10.59 -7.10 19.12
N GLU A 7 -10.11 -8.36 19.06
CA GLU A 7 -10.77 -9.51 19.69
C GLU A 7 -10.78 -9.43 21.21
N SER A 8 -9.81 -8.74 21.82
CA SER A 8 -9.72 -8.51 23.26
C SER A 8 -10.31 -7.18 23.72
N SER A 9 -10.92 -6.42 22.82
CA SER A 9 -11.49 -5.09 23.08
C SER A 9 -13.01 -5.08 22.98
N SER A 10 -13.63 -3.94 23.32
CA SER A 10 -15.07 -3.71 23.15
C SER A 10 -15.56 -3.87 21.72
N ALA A 11 -14.66 -3.80 20.71
CA ALA A 11 -14.99 -4.05 19.33
C ALA A 11 -15.56 -5.48 19.11
N SER A 12 -15.10 -6.47 19.88
CA SER A 12 -15.63 -7.84 19.84
C SER A 12 -17.08 -7.93 20.32
N LYS A 13 -17.55 -6.92 21.07
CA LYS A 13 -18.92 -6.80 21.59
C LYS A 13 -19.81 -5.91 20.71
N GLY A 14 -19.32 -5.48 19.54
CA GLY A 14 -20.08 -4.67 18.60
C GLY A 14 -19.84 -3.15 18.70
N GLU A 15 -18.84 -2.70 19.48
CA GLU A 15 -18.44 -1.28 19.49
C GLU A 15 -17.91 -0.87 18.11
N THR A 16 -18.36 0.28 17.60
CA THR A 16 -17.95 0.78 16.30
C THR A 16 -16.57 1.43 16.33
N VAL A 17 -15.89 1.51 15.18
CA VAL A 17 -14.64 2.27 15.02
C VAL A 17 -14.82 3.72 15.49
N ALA A 18 -15.96 4.33 15.15
CA ALA A 18 -16.28 5.70 15.52
C ALA A 18 -16.36 5.90 17.06
N ASP A 19 -16.98 4.97 17.77
CA ASP A 19 -17.10 5.06 19.23
C ASP A 19 -15.77 4.76 19.90
N THR A 20 -15.07 3.72 19.45
CA THR A 20 -13.72 3.40 19.95
C THR A 20 -12.76 4.59 19.85
N VAL A 21 -12.70 5.28 18.69
CA VAL A 21 -11.75 6.39 18.54
C VAL A 21 -12.15 7.64 19.31
N ARG A 22 -13.44 7.87 19.54
CA ARG A 22 -13.89 8.96 20.43
C ARG A 22 -13.39 8.74 21.85
N VAL A 23 -13.52 7.52 22.37
CA VAL A 23 -13.03 7.16 23.71
C VAL A 23 -11.51 7.25 23.77
N VAL A 24 -10.79 6.69 22.79
CA VAL A 24 -9.32 6.72 22.76
C VAL A 24 -8.79 8.15 22.65
N SER A 25 -9.48 9.03 21.93
CA SER A 25 -9.13 10.45 21.83
C SER A 25 -9.09 11.19 23.18
N CYS A 26 -9.85 10.70 24.18
CA CYS A 26 -9.83 11.28 25.52
C CYS A 26 -8.55 10.94 26.31
N TYR A 27 -7.75 9.98 25.83
CA TYR A 27 -6.57 9.46 26.53
C TYR A 27 -5.29 9.55 25.72
N SER A 28 -5.32 10.21 24.55
CA SER A 28 -4.15 10.27 23.64
C SER A 28 -4.12 11.59 22.88
N ASP A 29 -2.92 12.01 22.47
CA ASP A 29 -2.69 13.21 21.64
C ASP A 29 -2.62 12.85 20.15
N ILE A 30 -2.39 11.56 19.83
CA ILE A 30 -2.33 11.01 18.49
C ILE A 30 -2.70 9.53 18.52
N ILE A 31 -3.36 9.06 17.47
CA ILE A 31 -3.76 7.65 17.32
C ILE A 31 -3.06 7.04 16.10
N ALA A 32 -2.28 5.97 16.29
CA ALA A 32 -1.80 5.13 15.19
C ALA A 32 -2.70 3.90 15.11
N MET A 33 -3.36 3.70 13.96
CA MET A 33 -4.36 2.67 13.78
C MET A 33 -4.00 1.73 12.62
N ARG A 34 -3.93 0.44 12.91
CA ARG A 34 -3.93 -0.63 11.91
C ARG A 34 -5.24 -1.41 12.01
N HIS A 35 -5.91 -1.60 10.88
CA HIS A 35 -7.23 -2.24 10.87
C HIS A 35 -7.38 -3.19 9.69
N PRO A 36 -8.06 -4.36 9.83
CA PRO A 36 -8.27 -5.30 8.72
C PRO A 36 -9.27 -4.81 7.66
N LYS A 37 -10.18 -3.91 8.02
CA LYS A 37 -11.17 -3.36 7.10
C LYS A 37 -10.62 -2.10 6.41
N GLU A 38 -10.75 -2.06 5.10
CA GLU A 38 -10.42 -0.91 4.27
C GLU A 38 -11.23 0.32 4.66
N GLY A 39 -10.58 1.49 4.67
CA GLY A 39 -11.20 2.77 5.04
C GLY A 39 -11.44 2.98 6.54
N ALA A 40 -11.20 2.00 7.41
CA ALA A 40 -11.41 2.17 8.84
C ALA A 40 -10.61 3.33 9.45
N PRO A 41 -9.33 3.57 9.12
CA PRO A 41 -8.60 4.74 9.60
C PRO A 41 -9.17 6.07 9.09
N LEU A 42 -9.76 6.09 7.89
CA LEU A 42 -10.45 7.27 7.38
C LEU A 42 -11.71 7.57 8.19
N VAL A 43 -12.53 6.56 8.46
CA VAL A 43 -13.69 6.69 9.36
C VAL A 43 -13.23 7.15 10.75
N ALA A 44 -12.16 6.56 11.27
CA ALA A 44 -11.57 6.97 12.54
C ALA A 44 -11.21 8.46 12.56
N SER A 45 -10.55 8.95 11.51
CA SER A 45 -10.14 10.37 11.42
C SER A 45 -11.30 11.36 11.37
N MET A 46 -12.47 10.93 10.89
CA MET A 46 -13.69 11.75 10.88
C MET A 46 -14.35 11.89 12.25
N HIS A 47 -14.04 10.98 13.17
CA HIS A 47 -14.68 10.90 14.49
C HIS A 47 -13.71 11.13 15.65
N ALA A 48 -12.41 11.02 15.43
CA ALA A 48 -11.39 11.32 16.42
C ALA A 48 -11.25 12.82 16.66
N GLN A 49 -10.90 13.20 17.90
CA GLN A 49 -10.58 14.58 18.28
C GLN A 49 -9.07 14.89 18.16
N VAL A 50 -8.27 13.87 17.83
CA VAL A 50 -6.82 13.94 17.67
C VAL A 50 -6.41 13.38 16.32
N PRO A 51 -5.21 13.70 15.81
CA PRO A 51 -4.73 13.14 14.54
C PRO A 51 -4.71 11.62 14.52
N VAL A 52 -5.09 11.02 13.38
CA VAL A 52 -5.06 9.58 13.16
C VAL A 52 -4.05 9.23 12.08
N ILE A 53 -3.09 8.37 12.40
CA ILE A 53 -2.12 7.79 11.47
C ILE A 53 -2.65 6.44 10.98
N ASN A 54 -2.81 6.29 9.66
CA ASN A 54 -3.10 5.01 9.05
C ASN A 54 -1.81 4.16 9.01
N ALA A 55 -1.75 3.13 9.85
CA ALA A 55 -0.66 2.15 9.90
C ALA A 55 -0.96 0.88 9.08
N GLY A 56 -1.93 0.96 8.17
CA GLY A 56 -2.37 -0.10 7.26
C GLY A 56 -3.84 -0.48 7.44
N ASP A 57 -4.60 -0.46 6.34
CA ASP A 57 -6.03 -0.75 6.32
C ASP A 57 -6.36 -1.86 5.30
N GLY A 58 -6.48 -3.06 5.76
CA GLY A 58 -6.84 -4.22 4.93
C GLY A 58 -5.87 -4.42 3.76
N GLY A 59 -6.42 -4.60 2.57
CA GLY A 59 -5.69 -4.68 1.30
C GLY A 59 -5.48 -3.34 0.59
N HIS A 60 -5.99 -2.24 1.15
CA HIS A 60 -6.09 -0.96 0.48
C HIS A 60 -4.80 -0.14 0.54
N ASN A 61 -4.38 0.33 1.73
CA ASN A 61 -3.24 1.23 1.87
C ASN A 61 -2.29 0.84 3.01
N HIS A 62 -1.01 1.22 2.84
CA HIS A 62 0.01 1.16 3.89
C HIS A 62 0.93 2.40 3.82
N PRO A 63 0.43 3.59 4.19
CA PRO A 63 1.16 4.85 3.98
C PRO A 63 2.52 4.90 4.67
N THR A 64 2.63 4.35 5.88
CA THR A 64 3.89 4.34 6.63
C THR A 64 4.97 3.47 5.96
N GLN A 65 4.58 2.34 5.33
CA GLN A 65 5.50 1.55 4.51
C GLN A 65 5.95 2.34 3.28
N THR A 66 5.03 3.04 2.63
CA THR A 66 5.36 3.89 1.48
C THR A 66 6.40 4.94 1.81
N LEU A 67 6.30 5.61 2.97
CA LEU A 67 7.32 6.58 3.41
C LEU A 67 8.70 5.93 3.60
N THR A 68 8.74 4.70 4.12
CA THR A 68 9.97 3.92 4.25
C THR A 68 10.56 3.58 2.88
N ASP A 69 9.72 3.16 1.93
CA ASP A 69 10.12 2.83 0.57
C ASP A 69 10.68 4.07 -0.16
N LEU A 70 9.99 5.21 -0.08
CA LEU A 70 10.44 6.49 -0.65
C LEU A 70 11.79 6.93 -0.06
N MET A 71 11.95 6.81 1.26
CA MET A 71 13.21 7.15 1.93
C MET A 71 14.34 6.23 1.44
N THR A 72 14.08 4.94 1.26
CA THR A 72 15.06 3.97 0.76
C THR A 72 15.46 4.31 -0.67
N ILE A 73 14.48 4.55 -1.57
CA ILE A 73 14.74 4.95 -2.96
C ILE A 73 15.57 6.23 -3.00
N TYR A 74 15.20 7.23 -2.22
CA TYR A 74 15.93 8.51 -2.16
C TYR A 74 17.36 8.33 -1.67
N ARG A 75 17.60 7.53 -0.65
CA ARG A 75 18.96 7.29 -0.11
C ARG A 75 19.84 6.55 -1.10
N GLU A 76 19.30 5.55 -1.82
CA GLU A 76 20.06 4.73 -2.76
C GLU A 76 20.26 5.40 -4.13
N LYS A 77 19.29 6.21 -4.59
CA LYS A 77 19.33 6.85 -5.91
C LYS A 77 19.62 8.35 -5.88
N GLY A 78 19.56 9.00 -4.72
CA GLY A 78 19.73 10.45 -4.56
C GLY A 78 18.58 11.28 -5.11
N ARG A 79 17.51 10.63 -5.62
CA ARG A 79 16.36 11.29 -6.25
C ARG A 79 15.10 10.41 -6.16
N LEU A 80 13.95 11.03 -6.39
CA LEU A 80 12.66 10.35 -6.55
C LEU A 80 12.08 10.57 -7.96
N ASP A 81 12.69 11.42 -8.76
CA ASP A 81 12.28 11.72 -10.14
C ASP A 81 13.13 10.94 -11.15
N ASP A 82 12.63 10.83 -12.40
CA ASP A 82 13.32 10.20 -13.53
C ASP A 82 13.78 8.75 -13.23
N LEU A 83 12.86 7.93 -12.71
CA LEU A 83 13.13 6.54 -12.36
C LEU A 83 12.21 5.57 -13.10
N THR A 84 12.79 4.45 -13.55
CA THR A 84 12.06 3.28 -14.02
C THR A 84 11.91 2.29 -12.87
N ILE A 85 10.68 2.08 -12.42
CA ILE A 85 10.36 1.26 -11.24
C ILE A 85 9.68 -0.03 -11.67
N GLY A 86 10.35 -1.16 -11.47
CA GLY A 86 9.79 -2.49 -11.62
C GLY A 86 9.04 -2.91 -10.35
N LEU A 87 7.79 -3.29 -10.50
CA LEU A 87 6.97 -3.87 -9.44
C LEU A 87 6.74 -5.34 -9.77
N CYS A 88 7.26 -6.25 -8.94
CA CYS A 88 7.27 -7.68 -9.26
C CYS A 88 6.56 -8.52 -8.20
N GLY A 89 5.69 -9.44 -8.66
CA GLY A 89 4.99 -10.43 -7.86
C GLY A 89 3.49 -10.18 -7.72
N ASP A 90 2.94 -10.21 -6.49
CA ASP A 90 1.51 -9.99 -6.24
C ASP A 90 1.15 -8.50 -6.31
N LEU A 91 0.78 -8.03 -7.49
CA LEU A 91 0.36 -6.65 -7.70
C LEU A 91 -1.14 -6.45 -7.44
N LYS A 92 -1.91 -7.54 -7.36
CA LYS A 92 -3.37 -7.49 -7.19
C LYS A 92 -3.77 -7.18 -5.74
N PHE A 93 -3.16 -7.87 -4.78
CA PHE A 93 -3.49 -7.76 -3.35
C PHE A 93 -2.39 -7.04 -2.55
N GLY A 94 -1.31 -6.63 -3.22
CA GLY A 94 -0.17 -5.96 -2.62
C GLY A 94 -0.47 -4.50 -2.26
N ARG A 95 -1.09 -4.23 -1.11
CA ARG A 95 -1.39 -2.85 -0.65
C ARG A 95 -0.18 -1.92 -0.62
N THR A 96 1.01 -2.46 -0.35
CA THR A 96 2.26 -1.68 -0.39
C THR A 96 2.60 -1.24 -1.81
N VAL A 97 2.34 -2.11 -2.80
CA VAL A 97 2.46 -1.78 -4.23
C VAL A 97 1.50 -0.65 -4.61
N HIS A 98 0.22 -0.78 -4.23
CA HIS A 98 -0.80 0.24 -4.54
C HIS A 98 -0.41 1.60 -3.96
N SER A 99 0.03 1.62 -2.71
CA SER A 99 0.45 2.86 -2.03
C SER A 99 1.72 3.45 -2.64
N LEU A 100 2.68 2.62 -3.04
CA LEU A 100 3.91 3.08 -3.72
C LEU A 100 3.59 3.65 -5.10
N VAL A 101 2.72 3.00 -5.89
CA VAL A 101 2.25 3.53 -7.18
C VAL A 101 1.60 4.89 -6.99
N ALA A 102 0.68 5.03 -6.02
CA ALA A 102 0.01 6.28 -5.73
C ALA A 102 0.97 7.42 -5.32
N ALA A 103 2.03 7.10 -4.58
CA ALA A 103 3.03 8.08 -4.16
C ALA A 103 3.95 8.48 -5.31
N MET A 104 4.57 7.50 -5.99
CA MET A 104 5.55 7.74 -7.05
C MET A 104 4.93 8.32 -8.32
N SER A 105 3.64 8.07 -8.58
CA SER A 105 2.93 8.69 -9.72
C SER A 105 2.83 10.23 -9.62
N ARG A 106 3.16 10.81 -8.48
CA ARG A 106 3.23 12.27 -8.26
C ARG A 106 4.60 12.87 -8.55
N CYS A 107 5.61 12.02 -8.70
CA CYS A 107 6.97 12.43 -9.05
C CYS A 107 7.10 12.57 -10.57
N THR A 108 8.06 13.38 -11.03
CA THR A 108 8.27 13.66 -12.45
C THR A 108 9.10 12.57 -13.11
N GLY A 109 8.82 12.24 -14.37
CA GLY A 109 9.64 11.32 -15.16
C GLY A 109 9.61 9.86 -14.68
N ILE A 110 8.58 9.46 -13.93
CA ILE A 110 8.43 8.09 -13.47
C ILE A 110 7.84 7.21 -14.57
N ARG A 111 8.40 6.02 -14.72
CA ARG A 111 7.88 4.94 -15.55
C ARG A 111 7.76 3.66 -14.71
N PHE A 112 6.64 2.96 -14.84
CA PHE A 112 6.45 1.68 -14.18
C PHE A 112 6.59 0.49 -15.15
N VAL A 113 7.20 -0.58 -14.65
CA VAL A 113 7.20 -1.90 -15.27
C VAL A 113 6.48 -2.86 -14.31
N LEU A 114 5.30 -3.32 -14.71
CA LEU A 114 4.44 -4.18 -13.90
C LEU A 114 4.72 -5.63 -14.26
N ILE A 115 5.33 -6.38 -13.35
CA ILE A 115 5.81 -7.74 -13.59
C ILE A 115 5.02 -8.69 -12.70
N SER A 116 4.12 -9.46 -13.29
CA SER A 116 3.28 -10.38 -12.52
C SER A 116 2.67 -11.47 -13.39
N PRO A 117 2.30 -12.63 -12.80
CA PRO A 117 1.39 -13.58 -13.43
C PRO A 117 0.07 -12.91 -13.82
N GLU A 118 -0.67 -13.53 -14.75
CA GLU A 118 -1.94 -12.99 -15.27
C GLU A 118 -2.96 -12.74 -14.16
N GLU A 119 -3.04 -13.66 -13.19
CA GLU A 119 -4.00 -13.67 -12.08
C GLU A 119 -3.71 -12.58 -11.03
N LEU A 120 -2.43 -12.13 -10.95
CA LEU A 120 -1.93 -11.19 -9.94
C LEU A 120 -1.63 -9.79 -10.49
N LYS A 121 -2.19 -9.45 -11.66
CA LYS A 121 -2.03 -8.13 -12.28
C LYS A 121 -2.57 -7.00 -11.41
N LEU A 122 -1.92 -5.85 -11.53
CA LEU A 122 -2.35 -4.62 -10.87
C LEU A 122 -3.81 -4.32 -11.19
N PRO A 123 -4.68 -4.05 -10.19
CA PRO A 123 -6.10 -3.80 -10.38
C PRO A 123 -6.37 -2.63 -11.33
N ARG A 124 -7.47 -2.73 -12.06
CA ARG A 124 -7.86 -1.71 -13.03
C ARG A 124 -8.04 -0.33 -12.38
N TYR A 125 -8.67 -0.26 -11.21
CA TYR A 125 -8.90 1.00 -10.51
C TYR A 125 -7.59 1.71 -10.14
N VAL A 126 -6.55 0.98 -9.73
CA VAL A 126 -5.22 1.55 -9.43
C VAL A 126 -4.58 2.10 -10.70
N LYS A 127 -4.64 1.33 -11.81
CA LYS A 127 -4.12 1.79 -13.11
C LYS A 127 -4.84 3.02 -13.61
N ASP A 128 -6.17 3.03 -13.52
CA ASP A 128 -6.97 4.14 -14.03
C ASP A 128 -6.72 5.42 -13.23
N GLU A 129 -6.67 5.33 -11.88
CA GLU A 129 -6.51 6.51 -11.02
C GLU A 129 -5.07 7.05 -11.00
N TYR A 130 -4.07 6.17 -10.87
CA TYR A 130 -2.69 6.61 -10.60
C TYR A 130 -1.75 6.56 -11.79
N LEU A 131 -2.10 5.84 -12.86
CA LEU A 131 -1.25 5.75 -14.05
C LEU A 131 -1.89 6.44 -15.27
N LYS A 132 -3.11 6.05 -15.64
CA LYS A 132 -3.75 6.57 -16.86
C LYS A 132 -4.22 8.02 -16.70
N LYS A 133 -4.91 8.34 -15.61
CA LYS A 133 -5.45 9.69 -15.37
C LYS A 133 -4.35 10.76 -15.29
N PRO A 134 -3.24 10.54 -14.56
CA PRO A 134 -2.12 11.48 -14.58
C PRO A 134 -1.20 11.32 -15.81
N GLY A 135 -1.36 10.30 -16.65
CA GLY A 135 -0.53 10.07 -17.84
C GLY A 135 0.84 9.47 -17.54
N VAL A 136 0.98 8.74 -16.44
CA VAL A 136 2.25 8.07 -16.08
C VAL A 136 2.45 6.84 -16.99
N PRO A 137 3.57 6.73 -17.74
CA PRO A 137 3.83 5.61 -18.62
C PRO A 137 4.06 4.31 -17.83
N TYR A 138 3.51 3.22 -18.34
CA TYR A 138 3.75 1.89 -17.79
C TYR A 138 3.72 0.79 -18.84
N THR A 139 4.49 -0.27 -18.60
CA THR A 139 4.48 -1.51 -19.40
C THR A 139 4.11 -2.69 -18.49
N GLN A 140 3.72 -3.81 -19.10
CA GLN A 140 3.41 -5.05 -18.38
C GLN A 140 4.26 -6.20 -18.94
N SER A 141 4.79 -7.04 -18.07
CA SER A 141 5.57 -8.22 -18.40
C SER A 141 5.24 -9.38 -17.49
N THR A 142 5.43 -10.60 -17.96
CA THR A 142 5.43 -11.82 -17.15
C THR A 142 6.85 -12.32 -16.86
N SER A 143 7.87 -11.80 -17.55
CA SER A 143 9.27 -12.15 -17.35
C SER A 143 10.02 -11.00 -16.71
N LEU A 144 10.62 -11.27 -15.54
CA LEU A 144 11.50 -10.33 -14.84
C LEU A 144 12.82 -10.17 -15.58
N GLU A 145 13.39 -11.26 -16.06
CA GLU A 145 14.70 -11.30 -16.73
C GLU A 145 14.73 -10.39 -17.96
N ALA A 146 13.62 -10.40 -18.73
CA ALA A 146 13.52 -9.62 -19.96
C ALA A 146 13.55 -8.10 -19.72
N VAL A 147 13.09 -7.63 -18.57
CA VAL A 147 12.95 -6.20 -18.26
C VAL A 147 13.96 -5.69 -17.22
N MET A 148 14.69 -6.59 -16.55
CA MET A 148 15.65 -6.26 -15.51
C MET A 148 16.66 -5.16 -15.92
N PRO A 149 17.24 -5.19 -17.16
CA PRO A 149 18.25 -4.20 -17.56
C PRO A 149 17.73 -2.76 -17.64
N GLU A 150 16.44 -2.55 -17.73
CA GLU A 150 15.85 -1.21 -17.85
C GLU A 150 15.41 -0.60 -16.51
N LEU A 151 15.53 -1.36 -15.41
CA LEU A 151 15.03 -0.94 -14.09
C LEU A 151 16.07 -0.16 -13.29
N ASP A 152 15.69 0.99 -12.77
CA ASP A 152 16.43 1.70 -11.73
C ASP A 152 16.16 1.14 -10.33
N VAL A 153 14.92 0.72 -10.10
CA VAL A 153 14.43 0.18 -8.83
C VAL A 153 13.61 -1.08 -9.11
N LEU A 154 13.88 -2.15 -8.39
CA LEU A 154 13.06 -3.36 -8.39
C LEU A 154 12.41 -3.52 -7.01
N TYR A 155 11.08 -3.44 -6.99
CA TYR A 155 10.26 -3.68 -5.81
C TYR A 155 9.65 -5.09 -5.87
N MET A 156 10.15 -5.98 -5.02
CA MET A 156 9.67 -7.37 -4.95
C MET A 156 8.63 -7.52 -3.85
N THR A 157 7.47 -8.08 -4.19
CA THR A 157 6.49 -8.49 -3.18
C THR A 157 6.82 -9.87 -2.62
N ARG A 158 6.28 -10.20 -1.45
CA ARG A 158 6.39 -11.56 -0.90
C ARG A 158 5.57 -12.52 -1.77
N VAL A 159 6.10 -13.72 -1.99
CA VAL A 159 5.32 -14.84 -2.51
C VAL A 159 4.40 -15.34 -1.39
N GLN A 160 3.09 -15.18 -1.56
CA GLN A 160 2.08 -15.68 -0.63
C GLN A 160 1.45 -16.94 -1.22
N ARG A 161 2.01 -18.10 -0.87
CA ARG A 161 1.57 -19.42 -1.40
C ARG A 161 0.08 -19.69 -1.20
N GLU A 162 -0.49 -19.17 -0.10
CA GLU A 162 -1.91 -19.28 0.22
C GLU A 162 -2.85 -18.55 -0.74
N ARG A 163 -2.32 -17.80 -1.69
CA ARG A 163 -3.07 -17.06 -2.72
C ARG A 163 -3.03 -17.70 -4.10
N PHE A 164 -2.24 -18.74 -4.27
CA PHE A 164 -2.20 -19.52 -5.50
C PHE A 164 -3.18 -20.69 -5.39
N PHE A 165 -4.01 -20.87 -6.41
CA PHE A 165 -4.98 -21.96 -6.46
C PHE A 165 -4.35 -23.33 -6.78
N ASN A 166 -3.13 -23.36 -7.32
CA ASN A 166 -2.34 -24.56 -7.60
C ASN A 166 -0.93 -24.39 -7.05
N GLU A 167 -0.37 -25.44 -6.44
CA GLU A 167 1.01 -25.45 -5.91
C GLU A 167 2.10 -25.42 -7.00
N GLU A 168 1.72 -25.56 -8.28
CA GLU A 168 2.64 -25.61 -9.43
C GLU A 168 2.81 -24.25 -10.13
N ASP A 169 2.08 -23.19 -9.71
CA ASP A 169 2.20 -21.81 -10.19
C ASP A 169 3.13 -21.00 -9.24
#